data_bdfe643bf26cbfa3fcc93122a9ccc21a
#
_entry.id   bdfe643bf26cbfa3fcc93122a9ccc21a
#
_cell.length_a   1.000
_cell.length_b   1.000
_cell.length_c   1.000
_cell.angle_alpha   90.00
_cell.angle_beta   90.00
_cell.angle_gamma   90.00
#
_symmetry.space_group_name_H-M   'P 1'
#
loop_
_entity.id
_entity.type
_entity.pdbx_description
1 polymer ?
#
loop_
_entity_poly.entity_id
_entity_poly.type
_entity_poly.pdbx_seq_one_letter_code
_entity_poly.pdbx_strand_id
1 'polypeptide(L)'
;MAKIYKFLVSVFFLIIYGKIKIGKLRDVKTIDLKYKSIYKFKLYILKKGRIFTDCVTNVAYIQNNQIIPKISYQQNKHYISSIKYNSTLINGTPKFKKYYRGKVLSLVQGASGNNYWHWLFDIVPKIELLNANKILKKIDYFYVPNINQYVVDTFKIFNINKEKLIESQTNKHFEADEIYGLEHLYIKKGAFQKQFKNLPKWIVKFINKKFLKFKKK
;
A
#
# COMPACT_ATOMS: atom_id res chain seq x y z
N MET A 1 -6.24 2.35 -33.68
CA MET A 1 -7.38 1.86 -32.86
C MET A 1 -7.10 1.82 -31.36
N ALA A 2 -6.05 1.16 -30.87
CA ALA A 2 -5.79 1.03 -29.41
C ALA A 2 -5.60 2.35 -28.63
N LYS A 3 -5.02 3.39 -29.23
CA LYS A 3 -4.85 4.71 -28.59
C LYS A 3 -6.17 5.45 -28.42
N ILE A 4 -7.05 5.42 -29.43
CA ILE A 4 -8.37 6.06 -29.41
C ILE A 4 -9.25 5.39 -28.35
N TYR A 5 -9.28 4.05 -28.31
CA TYR A 5 -10.01 3.30 -27.28
C TYR A 5 -9.55 3.66 -25.86
N LYS A 6 -8.23 3.69 -25.60
CA LYS A 6 -7.70 4.08 -24.29
C LYS A 6 -8.09 5.52 -23.92
N PHE A 7 -8.09 6.42 -24.87
CA PHE A 7 -8.53 7.80 -24.66
C PHE A 7 -10.01 7.87 -24.27
N LEU A 8 -10.89 7.22 -25.03
CA LEU A 8 -12.33 7.17 -24.72
C LEU A 8 -12.62 6.57 -23.36
N VAL A 9 -11.95 5.47 -23.00
CA VAL A 9 -12.05 4.85 -21.67
C VAL A 9 -11.60 5.83 -20.58
N SER A 10 -10.50 6.54 -20.77
CA SER A 10 -10.03 7.52 -19.78
C SER A 10 -11.01 8.69 -19.61
N VAL A 11 -11.59 9.20 -20.71
CA VAL A 11 -12.61 10.27 -20.68
C VAL A 11 -13.85 9.79 -19.93
N PHE A 12 -14.35 8.59 -20.24
CA PHE A 12 -15.49 7.98 -19.55
C PHE A 12 -15.29 7.93 -18.03
N PHE A 13 -14.17 7.39 -17.58
CA PHE A 13 -13.90 7.30 -16.14
C PHE A 13 -13.57 8.66 -15.50
N LEU A 14 -13.08 9.64 -16.26
CA LEU A 14 -12.92 11.00 -15.80
C LEU A 14 -14.28 11.67 -15.52
N ILE A 15 -15.29 11.41 -16.35
CA ILE A 15 -16.67 11.87 -16.11
C ILE A 15 -17.24 11.23 -14.83
N ILE A 16 -17.07 9.91 -14.65
CA ILE A 16 -17.63 9.19 -13.49
C ILE A 16 -16.95 9.56 -12.19
N TYR A 17 -15.61 9.63 -12.17
CA TYR A 17 -14.84 9.76 -10.92
C TYR A 17 -14.21 11.14 -10.70
N GLY A 18 -14.28 12.01 -11.69
CA GLY A 18 -13.68 13.34 -11.65
C GLY A 18 -12.15 13.33 -11.80
N LYS A 19 -11.59 14.53 -12.00
CA LYS A 19 -10.14 14.75 -12.09
C LYS A 19 -9.50 14.61 -10.73
N ILE A 20 -8.38 13.88 -10.68
CA ILE A 20 -7.58 13.69 -9.46
C ILE A 20 -6.50 14.77 -9.40
N LYS A 21 -6.34 15.37 -8.20
CA LYS A 21 -5.34 16.41 -7.91
C LYS A 21 -4.40 15.93 -6.80
N ILE A 22 -3.28 16.63 -6.62
CA ILE A 22 -2.40 16.39 -5.47
C ILE A 22 -3.02 17.00 -4.23
N GLY A 23 -3.23 16.19 -3.20
CA GLY A 23 -3.85 16.61 -1.94
C GLY A 23 -2.88 17.23 -0.94
N LYS A 24 -3.42 17.92 0.03
CA LYS A 24 -2.70 18.46 1.18
C LYS A 24 -2.81 17.48 2.36
N LEU A 25 -1.70 17.27 3.08
CA LEU A 25 -1.65 16.29 4.19
C LEU A 25 -2.54 16.65 5.38
N ARG A 26 -2.84 17.95 5.59
CA ARG A 26 -3.70 18.43 6.70
C ARG A 26 -5.12 17.87 6.66
N ASP A 27 -5.58 17.39 5.50
CA ASP A 27 -6.95 16.92 5.30
C ASP A 27 -7.08 15.40 5.60
N VAL A 28 -6.00 14.75 6.05
CA VAL A 28 -5.98 13.31 6.32
C VAL A 28 -5.69 13.04 7.79
N LYS A 29 -6.55 12.23 8.42
CA LYS A 29 -6.33 11.77 9.80
C LYS A 29 -5.07 10.93 9.89
N THR A 30 -4.20 11.22 10.86
CA THR A 30 -3.00 10.44 11.12
C THR A 30 -2.95 9.95 12.56
N ILE A 31 -2.28 8.80 12.76
CA ILE A 31 -1.95 8.23 14.06
C ILE A 31 -0.43 8.03 14.09
N ASP A 32 0.21 8.53 15.16
CA ASP A 32 1.62 8.28 15.38
C ASP A 32 1.81 6.86 15.93
N LEU A 33 2.64 6.09 15.23
CA LEU A 33 3.02 4.73 15.61
C LEU A 33 4.42 4.74 16.18
N LYS A 34 4.64 3.96 17.24
CA LYS A 34 5.96 3.78 17.84
C LYS A 34 6.38 2.31 17.76
N TYR A 35 7.66 2.09 17.50
CA TYR A 35 8.26 0.76 17.64
C TYR A 35 9.46 0.85 18.57
N LYS A 36 9.41 0.12 19.70
CA LYS A 36 10.43 0.12 20.76
C LYS A 36 10.81 1.53 21.25
N SER A 37 9.85 2.45 21.31
CA SER A 37 9.99 3.85 21.74
C SER A 37 10.96 4.71 20.93
N ILE A 38 11.76 4.14 20.02
CA ILE A 38 12.83 4.82 19.26
C ILE A 38 12.32 5.20 17.87
N TYR A 39 11.64 4.28 17.19
CA TYR A 39 11.20 4.47 15.82
C TYR A 39 9.78 5.03 15.78
N LYS A 40 9.61 6.15 15.07
CA LYS A 40 8.32 6.84 14.89
C LYS A 40 7.88 6.74 13.45
N PHE A 41 6.61 6.39 13.23
CA PHE A 41 5.99 6.26 11.92
C PHE A 41 4.60 6.88 11.96
N LYS A 42 4.04 7.22 10.78
CA LYS A 42 2.68 7.72 10.67
C LYS A 42 1.79 6.74 9.92
N LEU A 43 0.64 6.45 10.51
CA LEU A 43 -0.45 5.76 9.86
C LEU A 43 -1.45 6.80 9.37
N TYR A 44 -1.82 6.71 8.12
CA TYR A 44 -2.81 7.58 7.47
C TYR A 44 -4.13 6.85 7.36
N ILE A 45 -5.23 7.52 7.71
CA ILE A 45 -6.59 6.97 7.67
C ILE A 45 -7.43 7.85 6.75
N LEU A 46 -7.85 7.26 5.63
CA LEU A 46 -8.70 7.90 4.63
C LEU A 46 -10.14 7.44 4.83
N LYS A 47 -11.01 8.32 5.30
CA LYS A 47 -12.45 8.06 5.38
C LYS A 47 -13.06 8.10 3.98
N LYS A 48 -13.87 7.07 3.63
CA LYS A 48 -14.39 6.86 2.27
C LYS A 48 -13.30 7.04 1.21
N GLY A 49 -12.12 6.49 1.53
CA GLY A 49 -10.95 6.56 0.68
C GLY A 49 -11.03 5.57 -0.49
N ARG A 50 -10.29 5.87 -1.56
CA ARG A 50 -10.11 4.99 -2.71
C ARG A 50 -8.66 4.60 -2.88
N ILE A 51 -8.42 3.40 -3.40
CA ILE A 51 -7.11 3.01 -3.92
C ILE A 51 -7.25 2.65 -5.39
N PHE A 52 -6.28 3.13 -6.17
CA PHE A 52 -6.05 2.68 -7.53
C PHE A 52 -4.61 2.24 -7.70
N THR A 53 -4.39 1.08 -8.33
CA THR A 53 -3.05 0.51 -8.53
C THR A 53 -2.96 -0.29 -9.83
N ASP A 54 -1.75 -0.35 -10.39
CA ASP A 54 -1.39 -1.33 -11.41
C ASP A 54 -0.78 -2.61 -10.81
N CYS A 55 -0.71 -2.68 -9.47
CA CYS A 55 -0.15 -3.75 -8.65
C CYS A 55 1.38 -3.79 -8.56
N VAL A 56 2.11 -3.08 -9.40
CA VAL A 56 3.58 -3.15 -9.46
C VAL A 56 4.22 -1.76 -9.32
N THR A 57 3.87 -0.83 -10.20
CA THR A 57 4.60 0.45 -10.30
C THR A 57 3.87 1.62 -9.68
N ASN A 58 2.54 1.53 -9.59
CA ASN A 58 1.69 2.60 -9.12
C ASN A 58 0.80 2.17 -7.97
N VAL A 59 0.73 2.99 -6.94
CA VAL A 59 -0.33 2.95 -5.93
C VAL A 59 -0.77 4.38 -5.63
N ALA A 60 -2.04 4.68 -5.81
CA ALA A 60 -2.63 5.96 -5.50
C ALA A 60 -3.66 5.81 -4.37
N TYR A 61 -3.40 6.42 -3.23
CA TYR A 61 -4.35 6.60 -2.15
C TYR A 61 -5.09 7.91 -2.37
N ILE A 62 -6.40 7.86 -2.51
CA ILE A 62 -7.22 8.99 -2.94
C ILE A 62 -8.33 9.25 -1.92
N GLN A 63 -8.47 10.48 -1.49
CA GLN A 63 -9.60 10.97 -0.69
C GLN A 63 -10.10 12.28 -1.30
N ASN A 64 -11.41 12.43 -1.47
CA ASN A 64 -12.03 13.63 -2.06
C ASN A 64 -11.38 14.05 -3.40
N ASN A 65 -11.12 13.08 -4.27
CA ASN A 65 -10.38 13.25 -5.53
C ASN A 65 -8.98 13.88 -5.39
N GLN A 66 -8.38 13.73 -4.22
CA GLN A 66 -7.02 14.16 -3.96
C GLN A 66 -6.13 12.95 -3.65
N ILE A 67 -5.01 12.81 -4.36
CA ILE A 67 -4.00 11.79 -4.08
C ILE A 67 -3.18 12.22 -2.87
N ILE A 68 -2.94 11.30 -1.95
CA ILE A 68 -2.19 11.54 -0.71
C ILE A 68 -0.70 11.22 -0.94
N PRO A 69 0.17 12.26 -1.05
CA PRO A 69 1.54 12.08 -1.53
C PRO A 69 2.42 11.17 -0.69
N LYS A 70 2.22 11.17 0.63
CA LYS A 70 3.09 10.47 1.58
C LYS A 70 2.97 8.95 1.53
N ILE A 71 1.81 8.46 1.16
CA ILE A 71 1.54 7.01 1.11
C ILE A 71 1.31 6.51 -0.32
N SER A 72 1.12 7.42 -1.27
CA SER A 72 1.03 7.06 -2.68
C SER A 72 2.41 6.86 -3.29
N TYR A 73 2.49 5.98 -4.28
CA TYR A 73 3.73 5.48 -4.80
C TYR A 73 3.73 5.50 -6.33
N GLN A 74 4.87 5.86 -6.92
CA GLN A 74 5.13 5.70 -8.34
C GLN A 74 6.58 5.26 -8.52
N GLN A 75 6.76 4.11 -9.09
CA GLN A 75 8.06 3.61 -9.52
C GLN A 75 8.26 3.86 -11.02
N ASN A 76 9.44 4.26 -11.39
CA ASN A 76 9.89 4.31 -12.77
C ASN A 76 11.26 3.63 -12.86
N LYS A 77 11.31 2.43 -13.44
CA LYS A 77 12.50 1.56 -13.46
C LYS A 77 13.07 1.36 -12.03
N HIS A 78 14.24 1.91 -11.75
CA HIS A 78 14.96 1.77 -10.48
C HIS A 78 14.78 2.96 -9.52
N TYR A 79 13.82 3.85 -9.77
CA TYR A 79 13.59 5.08 -9.02
C TYR A 79 12.17 5.14 -8.47
N ILE A 80 12.03 5.65 -7.25
CA ILE A 80 10.75 6.18 -6.77
C ILE A 80 10.62 7.61 -7.28
N SER A 81 9.65 7.82 -8.14
CA SER A 81 9.37 9.12 -8.77
C SER A 81 8.67 10.08 -7.82
N SER A 82 8.74 11.36 -8.11
CA SER A 82 7.89 12.35 -7.46
C SER A 82 6.42 12.03 -7.72
N ILE A 83 5.55 12.30 -6.74
CA ILE A 83 4.11 12.07 -6.85
C ILE A 83 3.49 12.76 -8.08
N LYS A 84 4.03 13.88 -8.52
CA LYS A 84 3.57 14.58 -9.73
C LYS A 84 3.62 13.73 -11.01
N TYR A 85 4.40 12.64 -11.00
CA TYR A 85 4.49 11.69 -12.11
C TYR A 85 3.63 10.44 -11.87
N ASN A 86 2.80 10.42 -10.82
CA ASN A 86 1.92 9.29 -10.58
C ASN A 86 0.95 9.15 -11.76
N SER A 87 0.89 7.95 -12.32
CA SER A 87 0.09 7.67 -13.52
C SER A 87 -1.41 7.95 -13.31
N THR A 88 -1.88 7.89 -12.07
CA THR A 88 -3.27 8.19 -11.73
C THR A 88 -3.61 9.68 -11.88
N LEU A 89 -2.63 10.59 -11.70
CA LEU A 89 -2.84 12.03 -11.97
C LEU A 89 -3.00 12.31 -13.46
N ILE A 90 -2.35 11.51 -14.31
CA ILE A 90 -2.34 11.68 -15.76
C ILE A 90 -3.53 10.97 -16.41
N ASN A 91 -3.77 9.73 -16.03
CA ASN A 91 -4.72 8.83 -16.70
C ASN A 91 -6.04 8.65 -15.92
N GLY A 92 -6.19 9.27 -14.74
CA GLY A 92 -7.32 9.00 -13.85
C GLY A 92 -7.30 7.58 -13.29
N THR A 93 -8.50 7.04 -13.02
CA THR A 93 -8.71 5.69 -12.47
C THR A 93 -9.58 4.87 -13.43
N PRO A 94 -9.03 4.38 -14.57
CA PRO A 94 -9.80 3.79 -15.67
C PRO A 94 -10.23 2.33 -15.38
N LYS A 95 -10.89 2.12 -14.25
CA LYS A 95 -11.49 0.85 -13.82
C LYS A 95 -12.71 1.13 -12.95
N PHE A 96 -13.74 0.29 -13.04
CA PHE A 96 -14.84 0.34 -12.09
C PHE A 96 -14.32 0.04 -10.68
N LYS A 97 -14.79 0.82 -9.71
CA LYS A 97 -14.43 0.61 -8.31
C LYS A 97 -15.35 -0.41 -7.65
N LYS A 98 -14.77 -1.29 -6.83
CA LYS A 98 -15.52 -2.10 -5.86
C LYS A 98 -15.61 -1.33 -4.54
N TYR A 99 -16.61 -1.64 -3.74
CA TYR A 99 -16.75 -1.09 -2.40
C TYR A 99 -16.59 -2.19 -1.35
N TYR A 100 -15.82 -1.89 -0.30
CA TYR A 100 -15.64 -2.76 0.85
C TYR A 100 -16.10 -2.05 2.10
N ARG A 101 -17.13 -2.61 2.76
CA ARG A 101 -17.59 -2.09 4.05
C ARG A 101 -16.58 -2.44 5.13
N GLY A 102 -16.14 -1.42 5.92
CA GLY A 102 -15.20 -1.59 7.02
C GLY A 102 -13.81 -0.98 6.77
N LYS A 103 -12.83 -1.46 7.52
CA LYS A 103 -11.46 -0.93 7.59
C LYS A 103 -10.50 -1.80 6.79
N VAL A 104 -9.90 -1.23 5.76
CA VAL A 104 -8.96 -1.93 4.87
C VAL A 104 -7.55 -1.41 5.08
N LEU A 105 -6.63 -2.27 5.50
CA LEU A 105 -5.19 -1.97 5.49
C LEU A 105 -4.62 -2.28 4.11
N SER A 106 -4.08 -1.27 3.44
CA SER A 106 -3.38 -1.50 2.18
C SER A 106 -1.90 -1.80 2.40
N LEU A 107 -1.49 -2.93 1.85
CA LEU A 107 -0.12 -3.45 1.87
C LEU A 107 0.47 -3.54 0.45
N VAL A 108 -0.22 -3.00 -0.54
CA VAL A 108 0.29 -2.92 -1.92
C VAL A 108 1.29 -1.77 -2.02
N GLN A 109 2.51 -2.10 -2.41
CA GLN A 109 3.58 -1.12 -2.52
C GLN A 109 4.68 -1.63 -3.46
N GLY A 110 4.98 -0.90 -4.53
CA GLY A 110 6.06 -1.21 -5.45
C GLY A 110 6.10 -2.68 -5.86
N ALA A 111 7.28 -3.23 -6.06
CA ALA A 111 7.50 -4.60 -6.49
C ALA A 111 7.08 -5.71 -5.48
N SER A 112 6.38 -5.35 -4.39
CA SER A 112 5.93 -6.31 -3.37
C SER A 112 5.03 -7.43 -3.91
N GLY A 113 4.43 -7.23 -5.08
CA GLY A 113 3.54 -8.20 -5.72
C GLY A 113 4.25 -9.36 -6.41
N ASN A 114 5.50 -9.19 -6.81
CA ASN A 114 6.25 -10.15 -7.61
C ASN A 114 7.64 -10.45 -7.07
N ASN A 115 7.98 -9.92 -5.88
CA ASN A 115 9.29 -10.08 -5.30
C ASN A 115 9.19 -10.37 -3.80
N TYR A 116 9.58 -11.58 -3.40
CA TYR A 116 9.55 -12.05 -2.01
C TYR A 116 10.40 -11.17 -1.08
N TRP A 117 11.52 -10.63 -1.55
CA TRP A 117 12.36 -9.72 -0.77
C TRP A 117 11.59 -8.46 -0.37
N HIS A 118 10.89 -7.83 -1.32
CA HIS A 118 10.05 -6.66 -1.05
C HIS A 118 8.88 -6.98 -0.13
N TRP A 119 8.27 -8.16 -0.28
CA TRP A 119 7.26 -8.62 0.66
C TRP A 119 7.82 -8.67 2.08
N LEU A 120 8.96 -9.35 2.25
CA LEU A 120 9.55 -9.62 3.56
C LEU A 120 10.06 -8.36 4.25
N PHE A 121 10.73 -7.46 3.54
CA PHE A 121 11.39 -6.29 4.14
C PHE A 121 10.58 -4.99 4.07
N ASP A 122 9.65 -4.85 3.12
CA ASP A 122 8.87 -3.63 2.94
C ASP A 122 7.46 -3.75 3.51
N ILE A 123 6.85 -4.96 3.46
CA ILE A 123 5.45 -5.16 3.83
C ILE A 123 5.29 -5.79 5.21
N VAL A 124 5.96 -6.90 5.46
CA VAL A 124 5.81 -7.64 6.74
C VAL A 124 6.12 -6.76 7.97
N PRO A 125 7.12 -5.86 7.95
CA PRO A 125 7.37 -4.94 9.06
C PRO A 125 6.23 -3.95 9.32
N LYS A 126 5.43 -3.60 8.30
CA LYS A 126 4.24 -2.76 8.49
C LYS A 126 3.16 -3.51 9.29
N ILE A 127 2.99 -4.81 9.03
CA ILE A 127 2.05 -5.66 9.79
C ILE A 127 2.49 -5.71 11.25
N GLU A 128 3.78 -5.95 11.51
CA GLU A 128 4.32 -5.95 12.88
C GLU A 128 4.16 -4.59 13.57
N LEU A 129 4.38 -3.50 12.87
CA LEU A 129 4.23 -2.15 13.42
C LEU A 129 2.78 -1.90 13.89
N LEU A 130 1.78 -2.31 13.09
CA LEU A 130 0.38 -2.20 13.50
C LEU A 130 0.03 -3.16 14.64
N ASN A 131 0.62 -4.36 14.64
CA ASN A 131 0.44 -5.34 15.70
C ASN A 131 0.98 -4.80 17.05
N ALA A 132 2.20 -4.28 17.06
CA ALA A 132 2.83 -3.68 18.24
C ALA A 132 2.05 -2.48 18.81
N ASN A 133 1.33 -1.75 17.95
CA ASN A 133 0.48 -0.62 18.35
C ASN A 133 -1.00 -1.00 18.58
N LYS A 134 -1.33 -2.30 18.64
CA LYS A 134 -2.69 -2.84 18.88
C LYS A 134 -3.75 -2.39 17.87
N ILE A 135 -3.33 -1.99 16.67
CA ILE A 135 -4.22 -1.55 15.59
C ILE A 135 -4.60 -2.71 14.69
N LEU A 136 -3.73 -3.70 14.51
CA LEU A 136 -3.91 -4.81 13.58
C LEU A 136 -5.25 -5.54 13.78
N LYS A 137 -5.67 -5.75 15.03
CA LYS A 137 -6.94 -6.42 15.37
C LYS A 137 -8.20 -5.61 14.98
N LYS A 138 -8.04 -4.30 14.71
CA LYS A 138 -9.15 -3.41 14.32
C LYS A 138 -9.37 -3.38 12.81
N ILE A 139 -8.53 -4.06 12.03
CA ILE A 139 -8.58 -4.13 10.58
C ILE A 139 -9.50 -5.28 10.16
N ASP A 140 -10.45 -4.99 9.29
CA ASP A 140 -11.39 -5.96 8.78
C ASP A 140 -10.80 -6.73 7.59
N TYR A 141 -10.10 -6.02 6.67
CA TYR A 141 -9.52 -6.59 5.46
C TYR A 141 -8.10 -6.09 5.21
N PHE A 142 -7.31 -6.92 4.53
CA PHE A 142 -5.93 -6.65 4.15
C PHE A 142 -5.81 -6.69 2.64
N TYR A 143 -5.55 -5.54 2.04
CA TYR A 143 -5.35 -5.41 0.60
C TYR A 143 -3.91 -5.73 0.26
N VAL A 144 -3.69 -6.84 -0.43
CA VAL A 144 -2.38 -7.43 -0.71
C VAL A 144 -2.12 -7.51 -2.21
N PRO A 145 -0.84 -7.56 -2.65
CA PRO A 145 -0.50 -7.62 -4.08
C PRO A 145 -1.09 -8.86 -4.76
N ASN A 146 -0.88 -10.03 -4.18
CA ASN A 146 -1.43 -11.31 -4.60
C ASN A 146 -1.59 -12.23 -3.37
N ILE A 147 -2.39 -13.29 -3.52
CA ILE A 147 -2.64 -14.27 -2.43
C ILE A 147 -1.90 -15.57 -2.77
N ASN A 148 -0.57 -15.49 -2.76
CA ASN A 148 0.28 -16.66 -2.88
C ASN A 148 0.64 -17.29 -1.52
N GLN A 149 1.34 -18.42 -1.52
CA GLN A 149 1.61 -19.19 -0.33
C GLN A 149 2.37 -18.40 0.75
N TYR A 150 3.41 -17.67 0.41
CA TYR A 150 4.19 -16.91 1.40
C TYR A 150 3.39 -15.74 2.01
N VAL A 151 2.44 -15.16 1.27
CA VAL A 151 1.50 -14.15 1.80
C VAL A 151 0.58 -14.80 2.82
N VAL A 152 -0.05 -15.92 2.47
CA VAL A 152 -0.95 -16.66 3.36
C VAL A 152 -0.21 -17.09 4.64
N ASP A 153 0.99 -17.65 4.51
CA ASP A 153 1.78 -18.09 5.66
C ASP A 153 2.21 -16.93 6.55
N THR A 154 2.54 -15.77 5.96
CA THR A 154 2.79 -14.55 6.72
C THR A 154 1.58 -14.18 7.60
N PHE A 155 0.38 -14.17 7.03
CA PHE A 155 -0.83 -13.79 7.77
C PHE A 155 -1.22 -14.80 8.85
N LYS A 156 -0.99 -16.11 8.63
CA LYS A 156 -1.14 -17.15 9.67
C LYS A 156 -0.26 -16.86 10.90
N ILE A 157 0.99 -16.39 10.71
CA ILE A 157 1.90 -16.03 11.81
C ILE A 157 1.33 -14.89 12.68
N PHE A 158 0.46 -14.05 12.12
CA PHE A 158 -0.25 -12.97 12.83
C PHE A 158 -1.67 -13.35 13.25
N ASN A 159 -2.07 -14.62 13.13
CA ASN A 159 -3.42 -15.14 13.40
C ASN A 159 -4.51 -14.41 12.60
N ILE A 160 -4.26 -14.17 11.33
CA ILE A 160 -5.19 -13.55 10.39
C ILE A 160 -5.60 -14.57 9.33
N ASN A 161 -6.90 -14.76 9.17
CA ASN A 161 -7.47 -15.70 8.21
C ASN A 161 -7.34 -15.19 6.77
N LYS A 162 -7.22 -16.14 5.83
CA LYS A 162 -7.11 -15.87 4.38
C LYS A 162 -8.32 -15.13 3.82
N GLU A 163 -9.52 -15.35 4.35
CA GLU A 163 -10.77 -14.73 3.92
C GLU A 163 -10.79 -13.20 4.12
N LYS A 164 -9.90 -12.68 4.97
CA LYS A 164 -9.70 -11.23 5.15
C LYS A 164 -8.79 -10.61 4.09
N LEU A 165 -8.21 -11.40 3.20
CA LEU A 165 -7.29 -10.90 2.18
C LEU A 165 -8.05 -10.49 0.92
N ILE A 166 -7.76 -9.28 0.43
CA ILE A 166 -8.25 -8.75 -0.84
C ILE A 166 -7.07 -8.66 -1.80
N GLU A 167 -7.14 -9.37 -2.91
CA GLU A 167 -6.08 -9.37 -3.91
C GLU A 167 -6.18 -8.17 -4.85
N SER A 168 -5.07 -7.46 -5.05
CA SER A 168 -5.02 -6.27 -5.88
C SER A 168 -5.09 -6.56 -7.37
N GLN A 169 -4.64 -7.73 -7.82
CA GLN A 169 -4.68 -8.13 -9.24
C GLN A 169 -6.11 -8.09 -9.79
N THR A 170 -7.07 -8.57 -8.99
CA THR A 170 -8.49 -8.61 -9.34
C THR A 170 -9.26 -7.37 -8.88
N ASN A 171 -8.70 -6.57 -7.97
CA ASN A 171 -9.35 -5.41 -7.35
C ASN A 171 -8.47 -4.15 -7.48
N LYS A 172 -8.13 -3.76 -8.72
CA LYS A 172 -7.23 -2.61 -8.98
C LYS A 172 -7.77 -1.26 -8.56
N HIS A 173 -9.08 -1.13 -8.43
CA HIS A 173 -9.76 0.09 -7.98
C HIS A 173 -10.84 -0.27 -6.97
N PHE A 174 -10.72 0.25 -5.76
CA PHE A 174 -11.73 0.07 -4.73
C PHE A 174 -11.86 1.29 -3.82
N GLU A 175 -12.99 1.35 -3.11
CA GLU A 175 -13.29 2.30 -2.04
C GLU A 175 -13.63 1.50 -0.78
N ALA A 176 -13.34 2.05 0.40
CA ALA A 176 -13.75 1.47 1.67
C ALA A 176 -14.20 2.55 2.66
N ASP A 177 -14.88 2.15 3.75
CA ASP A 177 -15.28 3.09 4.81
C ASP A 177 -14.06 3.79 5.39
N GLU A 178 -12.99 3.03 5.67
CA GLU A 178 -11.69 3.57 6.07
C GLU A 178 -10.56 2.79 5.37
N ILE A 179 -9.64 3.51 4.77
CA ILE A 179 -8.40 2.93 4.24
C ILE A 179 -7.24 3.35 5.11
N TYR A 180 -6.49 2.37 5.56
CA TYR A 180 -5.28 2.51 6.36
C TYR A 180 -4.07 2.36 5.45
N GLY A 181 -3.17 3.35 5.46
CA GLY A 181 -1.93 3.34 4.66
C GLY A 181 -0.73 3.80 5.46
N LEU A 182 0.44 3.21 5.19
CA LEU A 182 1.71 3.62 5.78
C LEU A 182 2.69 4.05 4.70
N GLU A 183 3.54 5.03 5.04
CA GLU A 183 4.71 5.35 4.24
C GLU A 183 5.64 4.13 4.10
N HIS A 184 6.55 4.20 3.13
CA HIS A 184 7.66 3.25 3.11
C HIS A 184 8.54 3.46 4.33
N LEU A 185 8.90 2.38 5.04
CA LEU A 185 9.56 2.50 6.34
C LEU A 185 10.99 3.03 6.27
N TYR A 186 11.66 2.89 5.13
CA TYR A 186 13.05 3.32 4.96
C TYR A 186 13.38 3.83 3.55
N ILE A 187 12.60 3.50 2.53
CA ILE A 187 12.82 3.99 1.16
C ILE A 187 12.07 5.32 0.99
N LYS A 188 12.81 6.33 0.57
CA LYS A 188 12.30 7.66 0.24
C LYS A 188 12.35 7.86 -1.28
N LYS A 189 12.02 9.06 -1.75
CA LYS A 189 12.18 9.43 -3.15
C LYS A 189 13.65 9.26 -3.59
N GLY A 190 13.87 8.67 -4.78
CA GLY A 190 15.19 8.48 -5.37
C GLY A 190 15.51 7.03 -5.75
N ALA A 191 16.78 6.75 -5.99
CA ALA A 191 17.25 5.43 -6.43
C ALA A 191 17.14 4.37 -5.33
N PHE A 192 16.52 3.23 -5.64
CA PHE A 192 16.35 2.11 -4.72
C PHE A 192 17.65 1.62 -4.11
N GLN A 193 18.64 1.32 -4.95
CA GLN A 193 19.92 0.74 -4.51
C GLN A 193 20.62 1.57 -3.46
N LYS A 194 20.52 2.90 -3.55
CA LYS A 194 21.12 3.82 -2.55
C LYS A 194 20.39 3.78 -1.21
N GLN A 195 19.17 3.24 -1.15
CA GLN A 195 18.32 3.31 0.04
C GLN A 195 18.25 2.01 0.82
N PHE A 196 18.67 0.86 0.26
CA PHE A 196 18.74 -0.41 0.98
C PHE A 196 19.67 -0.36 2.18
N LYS A 197 20.75 0.43 2.11
CA LYS A 197 21.64 0.66 3.26
C LYS A 197 20.95 1.36 4.45
N ASN A 198 19.79 1.98 4.20
CA ASN A 198 18.99 2.62 5.25
C ASN A 198 18.00 1.63 5.90
N LEU A 199 18.05 0.33 5.57
CA LEU A 199 17.18 -0.68 6.17
C LEU A 199 17.38 -0.69 7.69
N PRO A 200 16.34 -0.40 8.49
CA PRO A 200 16.47 -0.32 9.93
C PRO A 200 16.83 -1.68 10.53
N LYS A 201 17.82 -1.71 11.41
CA LYS A 201 18.29 -2.93 12.10
C LYS A 201 17.15 -3.68 12.81
N TRP A 202 16.11 -2.97 13.27
CA TRP A 202 14.98 -3.61 13.93
C TRP A 202 14.16 -4.51 13.00
N ILE A 203 14.08 -4.17 11.70
CA ILE A 203 13.39 -4.99 10.69
C ILE A 203 14.07 -6.35 10.57
N VAL A 204 15.40 -6.34 10.41
CA VAL A 204 16.19 -7.59 10.31
C VAL A 204 16.05 -8.42 11.59
N LYS A 205 16.19 -7.79 12.77
CA LYS A 205 16.00 -8.48 14.06
C LYS A 205 14.60 -9.06 14.23
N PHE A 206 13.57 -8.32 13.81
CA PHE A 206 12.19 -8.78 13.87
C PHE A 206 11.97 -10.00 12.95
N ILE A 207 12.39 -9.90 11.69
CA ILE A 207 12.24 -10.99 10.71
C ILE A 207 12.93 -12.26 11.22
N ASN A 208 14.19 -12.14 11.66
CA ASN A 208 14.93 -13.27 12.21
C ASN A 208 14.19 -13.90 13.42
N LYS A 209 13.74 -13.09 14.36
CA LYS A 209 13.03 -13.59 15.54
C LYS A 209 11.69 -14.25 15.21
N LYS A 210 10.93 -13.67 14.27
CA LYS A 210 9.55 -14.10 14.02
C LYS A 210 9.49 -15.26 13.02
N PHE A 211 10.37 -15.31 12.01
CA PHE A 211 10.29 -16.24 10.88
C PHE A 211 11.32 -17.38 10.94
N LEU A 212 12.52 -17.18 11.52
CA LEU A 212 13.50 -18.27 11.62
C LEU A 212 13.09 -19.38 12.62
N LYS A 213 12.18 -19.12 13.55
CA LYS A 213 11.61 -20.14 14.43
C LYS A 213 10.88 -21.26 13.67
N PHE A 214 10.44 -20.99 12.44
CA PHE A 214 9.77 -21.99 11.60
C PHE A 214 10.70 -22.84 10.74
N LYS A 215 12.03 -22.58 10.77
CA LYS A 215 13.05 -23.38 10.07
C LYS A 215 13.48 -24.64 10.84
N LYS A 216 13.03 -24.83 12.08
CA LYS A 216 13.43 -25.93 12.98
C LYS A 216 12.39 -27.03 13.11
N LYS A 217 11.57 -27.24 12.08
CA LYS A 217 10.70 -28.43 11.99
C LYS A 217 10.91 -29.13 10.66
#